data_39e5ddc07ce2c01ff4ce1824b8c5813c
#
_entry.id   39e5ddc07ce2c01ff4ce1824b8c5813c
#
_cell.length_a   1.000
_cell.length_b   1.000
_cell.length_c   1.000
_cell.angle_alpha   90.00
_cell.angle_beta   90.00
_cell.angle_gamma   90.00
#
_symmetry.space_group_name_H-M   'P 1'
#
loop_
_entity.id
_entity.type
_entity.pdbx_description
1 polymer ?
#
loop_
_entity_poly.entity_id
_entity_poly.type
_entity_poly.pdbx_seq_one_letter_code
_entity_poly.pdbx_strand_id
1 'polypeptide(L)'
;RLSLVGSEMCIRDSNSFMEFKLIRTNRKTVAIQVNPDLSITVRAPRYASKREIDRIVEKNETWIYKHIEIIKKNKADYEALNVEKLTSEEIKTLAEQTLKLIPQRVEYFARQVGVDYGRITIRNQKTRWGSCSSKGNLNFNCLLMLAPAEILDYVVVHELCHRKEMNHSKAFWAEVEKVLPDYRESVKWLKEKGIVR
;
A
#
# COMPACT_ATOMS: atom_id res chain seq x y z
N ARG A 1 -16.74 -22.89 18.62
CA ARG A 1 -17.06 -21.76 19.52
C ARG A 1 -16.05 -20.66 19.26
N LEU A 2 -16.43 -19.64 18.49
CA LEU A 2 -15.70 -18.39 18.32
C LEU A 2 -15.93 -17.57 19.60
N SER A 3 -14.89 -17.40 20.39
CA SER A 3 -14.89 -16.52 21.54
C SER A 3 -14.71 -15.07 21.01
N LEU A 4 -15.78 -14.29 21.10
CA LEU A 4 -15.74 -12.84 20.96
C LEU A 4 -14.99 -12.28 22.18
N VAL A 5 -13.74 -11.84 21.97
CA VAL A 5 -12.98 -11.08 22.97
C VAL A 5 -13.28 -9.60 22.75
N GLY A 6 -13.90 -9.01 23.77
CA GLY A 6 -14.44 -7.66 23.78
C GLY A 6 -13.47 -6.56 23.32
N SER A 7 -14.01 -5.65 22.52
CA SER A 7 -13.40 -4.37 22.17
C SER A 7 -13.67 -3.39 23.31
N GLU A 8 -12.68 -3.13 24.17
CA GLU A 8 -12.77 -2.04 25.14
C GLU A 8 -12.45 -0.72 24.43
N MET A 9 -13.44 0.16 24.41
CA MET A 9 -13.31 1.55 23.96
C MET A 9 -12.93 2.39 25.18
N CYS A 10 -11.73 2.97 25.19
CA CYS A 10 -11.27 3.80 26.29
C CYS A 10 -11.41 5.27 25.95
N ILE A 11 -12.38 5.92 26.62
CA ILE A 11 -12.51 7.38 26.71
C ILE A 11 -11.75 7.81 27.98
N ARG A 12 -10.90 8.82 27.88
CA ARG A 12 -10.36 9.52 29.04
C ARG A 12 -10.28 11.02 28.82
N ASP A 13 -10.76 11.73 29.82
CA ASP A 13 -10.75 13.18 29.95
C ASP A 13 -9.36 13.73 30.22
N SER A 14 -9.14 14.95 29.73
CA SER A 14 -8.08 15.94 29.98
C SER A 14 -6.71 15.72 29.33
N ASN A 15 -6.39 16.64 28.43
CA ASN A 15 -5.11 16.97 27.81
C ASN A 15 -4.53 15.95 26.82
N SER A 16 -4.87 16.14 25.54
CA SER A 16 -4.11 15.60 24.41
C SER A 16 -4.06 14.07 24.33
N PHE A 17 -5.21 13.39 24.24
CA PHE A 17 -5.24 11.94 24.01
C PHE A 17 -5.98 11.60 22.72
N MET A 18 -5.25 10.96 21.81
CA MET A 18 -5.85 10.34 20.64
C MET A 18 -6.72 9.15 21.04
N GLU A 19 -7.96 9.12 20.56
CA GLU A 19 -8.80 7.93 20.69
C GLU A 19 -8.26 6.82 19.78
N PHE A 20 -8.11 5.62 20.31
CA PHE A 20 -7.70 4.47 19.53
C PHE A 20 -8.45 3.20 19.95
N LYS A 21 -8.65 2.31 18.98
CA LYS A 21 -9.20 0.97 19.23
C LYS A 21 -8.07 0.04 19.66
N LEU A 22 -8.14 -0.51 20.88
CA LEU A 22 -7.18 -1.47 21.38
C LEU A 22 -7.61 -2.91 21.05
N ILE A 23 -6.72 -3.69 20.41
CA ILE A 23 -6.90 -5.10 20.13
C ILE A 23 -5.78 -5.89 20.79
N ARG A 24 -6.14 -6.78 21.72
CA ARG A 24 -5.21 -7.69 22.40
C ARG A 24 -4.96 -8.92 21.55
N THR A 25 -3.69 -9.25 21.29
CA THR A 25 -3.28 -10.37 20.43
C THR A 25 -2.11 -11.15 21.02
N ASN A 26 -1.78 -12.30 20.45
CA ASN A 26 -0.64 -13.12 20.88
C ASN A 26 0.71 -12.65 20.33
N ARG A 27 0.81 -11.43 19.81
CA ARG A 27 2.05 -10.83 19.32
C ARG A 27 3.00 -10.44 20.46
N LYS A 28 4.28 -10.28 20.13
CA LYS A 28 5.32 -9.86 21.11
C LYS A 28 5.54 -8.35 21.17
N THR A 29 5.02 -7.60 20.21
CA THR A 29 5.26 -6.15 20.07
C THR A 29 3.95 -5.39 19.91
N VAL A 30 3.94 -4.12 20.31
CA VAL A 30 2.84 -3.20 20.01
C VAL A 30 2.97 -2.69 18.58
N ALA A 31 1.85 -2.62 17.85
CA ALA A 31 1.79 -1.99 16.54
C ALA A 31 0.65 -0.99 16.50
N ILE A 32 0.93 0.17 15.94
CA ILE A 32 -0.02 1.25 15.72
C ILE A 32 -0.35 1.26 14.22
N GLN A 33 -1.62 1.36 13.89
CA GLN A 33 -2.12 1.46 12.53
C GLN A 33 -3.11 2.62 12.46
N VAL A 34 -2.89 3.54 11.53
CA VAL A 34 -3.89 4.53 11.12
C VAL A 34 -4.69 3.94 9.98
N ASN A 35 -6.00 3.90 10.13
CA ASN A 35 -6.92 3.33 9.14
C ASN A 35 -7.37 4.39 8.11
N PRO A 36 -7.92 3.96 6.95
CA PRO A 36 -8.43 4.86 5.91
C PRO A 36 -9.54 5.81 6.37
N ASP A 37 -10.31 5.42 7.38
CA ASP A 37 -11.36 6.23 8.03
C ASP A 37 -10.80 7.19 9.09
N LEU A 38 -9.47 7.33 9.17
CA LEU A 38 -8.70 8.11 10.15
C LEU A 38 -8.75 7.54 11.57
N SER A 39 -9.42 6.43 11.80
CA SER A 39 -9.40 5.75 13.09
C SER A 39 -8.03 5.13 13.37
N ILE A 40 -7.65 5.07 14.65
CA ILE A 40 -6.38 4.49 15.08
C ILE A 40 -6.65 3.12 15.68
N THR A 41 -5.93 2.11 15.23
CA THR A 41 -5.98 0.76 15.80
C THR A 41 -4.62 0.42 16.40
N VAL A 42 -4.61 0.10 17.70
CA VAL A 42 -3.41 -0.37 18.40
C VAL A 42 -3.55 -1.86 18.69
N ARG A 43 -2.63 -2.67 18.15
CA ARG A 43 -2.55 -4.10 18.44
C ARG A 43 -1.43 -4.33 19.42
N ALA A 44 -1.74 -4.88 20.59
CA ALA A 44 -0.77 -5.08 21.68
C ALA A 44 -0.76 -6.53 22.17
N PRO A 45 0.35 -6.98 22.79
CA PRO A 45 0.41 -8.24 23.52
C PRO A 45 -0.65 -8.29 24.63
N ARG A 46 -1.14 -9.50 24.98
CA ARG A 46 -2.11 -9.66 26.08
C ARG A 46 -1.57 -9.20 27.41
N TYR A 47 -0.27 -9.34 27.64
CA TYR A 47 0.41 -8.99 28.89
C TYR A 47 0.84 -7.52 29.01
N ALA A 48 0.82 -6.75 27.91
CA ALA A 48 1.24 -5.35 27.94
C ALA A 48 0.27 -4.51 28.80
N SER A 49 0.79 -3.72 29.72
CA SER A 49 -0.01 -2.84 30.55
C SER A 49 -0.61 -1.68 29.74
N LYS A 50 -1.73 -1.14 30.22
CA LYS A 50 -2.35 0.03 29.58
C LYS A 50 -1.39 1.23 29.56
N ARG A 51 -0.71 1.50 30.68
CA ARG A 51 0.28 2.59 30.79
C ARG A 51 1.43 2.47 29.78
N GLU A 52 1.89 1.25 29.53
CA GLU A 52 2.93 0.99 28.53
C GLU A 52 2.43 1.27 27.12
N ILE A 53 1.20 0.85 26.80
CA ILE A 53 0.57 1.09 25.49
C ILE A 53 0.37 2.59 25.27
N ASP A 54 -0.17 3.31 26.26
CA ASP A 54 -0.41 4.76 26.20
C ASP A 54 0.91 5.49 25.95
N ARG A 55 1.98 5.16 26.70
CA ARG A 55 3.33 5.74 26.47
C ARG A 55 3.87 5.48 25.07
N ILE A 56 3.63 4.29 24.50
CA ILE A 56 4.05 3.97 23.13
C ILE A 56 3.25 4.79 22.13
N VAL A 57 1.96 4.99 22.34
CA VAL A 57 1.11 5.82 21.47
C VAL A 57 1.57 7.28 21.54
N GLU A 58 1.77 7.83 22.72
CA GLU A 58 2.30 9.19 22.93
C GLU A 58 3.66 9.39 22.22
N LYS A 59 4.59 8.46 22.41
CA LYS A 59 5.90 8.52 21.74
C LYS A 59 5.81 8.53 20.21
N ASN A 60 4.74 7.99 19.66
CA ASN A 60 4.51 7.93 18.21
C ASN A 60 3.48 8.97 17.72
N GLU A 61 3.07 9.90 18.54
CA GLU A 61 2.05 10.89 18.25
C GLU A 61 2.34 11.69 16.97
N THR A 62 3.54 12.20 16.82
CA THR A 62 3.99 12.93 15.62
C THR A 62 3.89 12.07 14.35
N TRP A 63 4.24 10.78 14.45
CA TRP A 63 4.12 9.83 13.36
C TRP A 63 2.64 9.59 13.00
N ILE A 64 1.78 9.45 14.00
CA ILE A 64 0.33 9.24 13.82
C ILE A 64 -0.30 10.45 13.11
N TYR A 65 -0.05 11.67 13.59
CA TYR A 65 -0.57 12.89 12.94
C TYR A 65 -0.07 13.02 11.50
N LYS A 66 1.23 12.80 11.26
CA LYS A 66 1.76 12.81 9.90
C LYS A 66 1.06 11.81 8.98
N HIS A 67 0.73 10.62 9.48
CA HIS A 67 0.01 9.61 8.70
C HIS A 67 -1.46 9.99 8.48
N ILE A 68 -2.12 10.58 9.45
CA ILE A 68 -3.47 11.13 9.30
C ILE A 68 -3.49 12.21 8.20
N GLU A 69 -2.53 13.13 8.21
CA GLU A 69 -2.43 14.18 7.16
C GLU A 69 -2.14 13.59 5.78
N ILE A 70 -1.27 12.59 5.69
CA ILE A 70 -1.04 11.85 4.43
C ILE A 70 -2.34 11.19 3.93
N ILE A 71 -3.11 10.58 4.83
CA ILE A 71 -4.39 9.93 4.48
C ILE A 71 -5.41 10.98 4.01
N LYS A 72 -5.53 12.11 4.70
CA LYS A 72 -6.43 13.21 4.30
C LYS A 72 -6.05 13.77 2.94
N LYS A 73 -4.75 14.05 2.73
CA LYS A 73 -4.25 14.56 1.46
C LYS A 73 -4.50 13.56 0.32
N ASN A 74 -4.18 12.28 0.54
CA ASN A 74 -4.42 11.23 -0.45
C ASN A 74 -5.91 11.08 -0.77
N LYS A 75 -6.80 11.25 0.22
CA LYS A 75 -8.25 11.21 0.01
C LYS A 75 -8.71 12.38 -0.85
N ALA A 76 -8.23 13.60 -0.58
CA ALA A 76 -8.52 14.78 -1.40
C ALA A 76 -7.99 14.64 -2.83
N ASP A 77 -6.75 14.13 -2.99
CA ASP A 77 -6.17 13.86 -4.31
C ASP A 77 -6.93 12.75 -5.07
N TYR A 78 -7.43 11.73 -4.36
CA TYR A 78 -8.25 10.66 -4.91
C TYR A 78 -9.64 11.17 -5.36
N GLU A 79 -10.27 12.01 -4.55
CA GLU A 79 -11.52 12.67 -4.89
C GLU A 79 -11.34 13.62 -6.10
N ALA A 80 -10.20 14.31 -6.20
CA ALA A 80 -9.85 15.15 -7.36
C ALA A 80 -9.67 14.35 -8.66
N LEU A 81 -9.18 13.10 -8.57
CA LEU A 81 -9.07 12.18 -9.72
C LEU A 81 -10.41 11.51 -10.09
N ASN A 82 -11.49 11.78 -9.33
CA ASN A 82 -12.82 11.21 -9.57
C ASN A 82 -12.89 9.66 -9.63
N VAL A 83 -11.91 8.95 -9.10
CA VAL A 83 -11.84 7.48 -9.20
C VAL A 83 -13.02 6.78 -8.51
N GLU A 84 -13.54 7.36 -7.42
CA GLU A 84 -14.75 6.83 -6.76
C GLU A 84 -16.01 6.96 -7.61
N LYS A 85 -15.97 7.82 -8.64
CA LYS A 85 -17.08 8.06 -9.56
C LYS A 85 -16.94 7.32 -10.89
N LEU A 86 -15.86 6.52 -11.06
CA LEU A 86 -15.71 5.72 -12.28
C LEU A 86 -16.86 4.72 -12.39
N THR A 87 -17.56 4.79 -13.49
CA THR A 87 -18.59 3.84 -13.85
C THR A 87 -17.98 2.49 -14.19
N SER A 88 -18.80 1.43 -14.17
CA SER A 88 -18.34 0.10 -14.58
C SER A 88 -17.82 0.07 -16.01
N GLU A 89 -18.37 0.91 -16.90
CA GLU A 89 -17.93 1.02 -18.31
C GLU A 89 -16.55 1.69 -18.41
N GLU A 90 -16.31 2.75 -17.66
CA GLU A 90 -14.99 3.42 -17.61
C GLU A 90 -13.91 2.47 -17.05
N ILE A 91 -14.23 1.72 -15.99
CA ILE A 91 -13.32 0.71 -15.44
C ILE A 91 -13.01 -0.37 -16.48
N LYS A 92 -14.01 -0.82 -17.25
CA LYS A 92 -13.81 -1.80 -18.32
C LYS A 92 -12.91 -1.23 -19.42
N THR A 93 -13.14 0.00 -19.84
CA THR A 93 -12.30 0.70 -20.82
C THR A 93 -10.84 0.80 -20.33
N LEU A 94 -10.63 1.20 -19.07
CA LEU A 94 -9.28 1.23 -18.47
C LEU A 94 -8.64 -0.15 -18.44
N ALA A 95 -9.41 -1.21 -18.12
CA ALA A 95 -8.89 -2.57 -18.11
C ALA A 95 -8.47 -3.05 -19.52
N GLU A 96 -9.26 -2.71 -20.54
CA GLU A 96 -8.94 -3.02 -21.95
C GLU A 96 -7.68 -2.27 -22.44
N GLN A 97 -7.55 -1.00 -22.07
CA GLN A 97 -6.35 -0.21 -22.38
C GLN A 97 -5.11 -0.78 -21.65
N THR A 98 -5.26 -1.11 -20.39
CA THR A 98 -4.20 -1.70 -19.56
C THR A 98 -3.76 -3.06 -20.15
N LEU A 99 -4.72 -3.87 -20.60
CA LEU A 99 -4.45 -5.18 -21.20
C LEU A 99 -3.66 -5.07 -22.52
N LYS A 100 -3.79 -3.97 -23.24
CA LYS A 100 -3.01 -3.70 -24.47
C LYS A 100 -1.62 -3.17 -24.15
N LEU A 101 -1.48 -2.30 -23.16
CA LEU A 101 -0.23 -1.60 -22.87
C LEU A 101 0.71 -2.41 -21.97
N ILE A 102 0.21 -2.96 -20.86
CA ILE A 102 1.04 -3.61 -19.84
C ILE A 102 1.87 -4.78 -20.41
N PRO A 103 1.36 -5.69 -21.25
CA PRO A 103 2.18 -6.77 -21.79
C PRO A 103 3.40 -6.27 -22.56
N GLN A 104 3.27 -5.19 -23.33
CA GLN A 104 4.37 -4.58 -24.08
C GLN A 104 5.43 -3.99 -23.12
N ARG A 105 4.98 -3.30 -22.05
CA ARG A 105 5.90 -2.74 -21.05
C ARG A 105 6.59 -3.84 -20.25
N VAL A 106 5.85 -4.90 -19.88
CA VAL A 106 6.42 -6.06 -19.18
C VAL A 106 7.47 -6.76 -20.06
N GLU A 107 7.20 -7.00 -21.33
CA GLU A 107 8.16 -7.61 -22.24
C GLU A 107 9.43 -6.76 -22.40
N TYR A 108 9.26 -5.45 -22.55
CA TYR A 108 10.37 -4.50 -22.66
C TYR A 108 11.26 -4.50 -21.43
N PHE A 109 10.67 -4.38 -20.23
CA PHE A 109 11.43 -4.32 -18.99
C PHE A 109 11.92 -5.69 -18.49
N ALA A 110 11.24 -6.79 -18.81
CA ALA A 110 11.71 -8.13 -18.48
C ALA A 110 13.08 -8.42 -19.08
N ARG A 111 13.33 -7.94 -20.31
CA ARG A 111 14.65 -8.05 -20.97
C ARG A 111 15.72 -7.22 -20.24
N GLN A 112 15.38 -6.03 -19.74
CA GLN A 112 16.32 -5.16 -19.02
C GLN A 112 16.62 -5.68 -17.61
N VAL A 113 15.60 -6.15 -16.90
CA VAL A 113 15.77 -6.80 -15.59
C VAL A 113 16.47 -8.16 -15.74
N GLY A 114 16.36 -8.81 -16.90
CA GLY A 114 16.94 -10.12 -17.16
C GLY A 114 16.19 -11.25 -16.45
N VAL A 115 14.85 -11.25 -16.56
CA VAL A 115 13.97 -12.24 -15.92
C VAL A 115 12.88 -12.72 -16.90
N ASP A 116 12.39 -13.92 -16.65
CA ASP A 116 11.16 -14.44 -17.21
C ASP A 116 9.94 -14.04 -16.36
N TYR A 117 8.77 -14.16 -16.91
CA TYR A 117 7.51 -13.96 -16.21
C TYR A 117 6.45 -14.97 -16.67
N GLY A 118 5.44 -15.18 -15.82
CA GLY A 118 4.33 -16.06 -16.13
C GLY A 118 3.15 -15.29 -16.74
N ARG A 119 1.94 -15.65 -16.32
CA ARG A 119 0.72 -15.01 -16.80
C ARG A 119 0.59 -13.58 -16.28
N ILE A 120 0.20 -12.65 -17.18
CA ILE A 120 -0.21 -11.30 -16.82
C ILE A 120 -1.73 -11.28 -16.61
N THR A 121 -2.19 -10.64 -15.53
CA THR A 121 -3.61 -10.46 -15.23
C THR A 121 -3.88 -9.00 -14.88
N ILE A 122 -4.91 -8.41 -15.46
CA ILE A 122 -5.37 -7.06 -15.14
C ILE A 122 -6.58 -7.17 -14.22
N ARG A 123 -6.60 -6.37 -13.15
CA ARG A 123 -7.68 -6.37 -12.16
C ARG A 123 -7.98 -4.95 -11.70
N ASN A 124 -9.20 -4.70 -11.26
CA ASN A 124 -9.54 -3.52 -10.48
C ASN A 124 -9.36 -3.86 -8.99
N GLN A 125 -8.28 -3.36 -8.38
CA GLN A 125 -7.94 -3.64 -6.98
C GLN A 125 -7.93 -2.37 -6.14
N LYS A 126 -8.39 -2.48 -4.89
CA LYS A 126 -8.44 -1.34 -3.95
C LYS A 126 -7.16 -1.15 -3.13
N THR A 127 -6.26 -2.14 -3.09
CA THR A 127 -5.19 -2.18 -2.07
C THR A 127 -3.77 -2.25 -2.64
N ARG A 128 -3.61 -2.41 -3.95
CA ARG A 128 -2.28 -2.51 -4.56
C ARG A 128 -2.29 -2.17 -6.05
N TRP A 129 -1.17 -1.68 -6.53
CA TRP A 129 -0.96 -1.35 -7.93
C TRP A 129 -0.55 -2.55 -8.78
N GLY A 130 0.22 -3.46 -8.17
CA GLY A 130 0.67 -4.69 -8.79
C GLY A 130 0.93 -5.77 -7.76
N SER A 131 1.25 -6.96 -8.22
CA SER A 131 1.81 -8.06 -7.42
C SER A 131 2.47 -9.10 -8.30
N CYS A 132 3.58 -9.67 -7.82
CA CYS A 132 4.24 -10.82 -8.40
C CYS A 132 4.11 -12.03 -7.47
N SER A 133 3.72 -13.18 -8.02
CA SER A 133 3.71 -14.44 -7.25
C SER A 133 5.07 -15.13 -7.34
N SER A 134 5.34 -16.06 -6.42
CA SER A 134 6.54 -16.91 -6.47
C SER A 134 6.69 -17.72 -7.77
N LYS A 135 5.58 -17.97 -8.48
CA LYS A 135 5.56 -18.61 -9.81
C LYS A 135 5.78 -17.63 -10.96
N GLY A 136 6.00 -16.35 -10.68
CA GLY A 136 6.22 -15.31 -11.69
C GLY A 136 4.95 -14.77 -12.34
N ASN A 137 3.75 -15.14 -11.86
CA ASN A 137 2.53 -14.53 -12.38
C ASN A 137 2.41 -13.09 -11.88
N LEU A 138 2.15 -12.18 -12.81
CA LEU A 138 2.05 -10.74 -12.58
C LEU A 138 0.59 -10.31 -12.60
N ASN A 139 0.21 -9.50 -11.63
CA ASN A 139 -1.10 -8.85 -11.64
C ASN A 139 -0.89 -7.34 -11.61
N PHE A 140 -1.66 -6.60 -12.39
CA PHE A 140 -1.62 -5.15 -12.42
C PHE A 140 -3.02 -4.55 -12.26
N ASN A 141 -3.08 -3.39 -11.64
CA ASN A 141 -4.32 -2.66 -11.47
C ASN A 141 -4.63 -1.86 -12.74
N CYS A 142 -5.88 -1.94 -13.24
CA CYS A 142 -6.30 -1.15 -14.39
C CYS A 142 -6.23 0.38 -14.14
N LEU A 143 -6.30 0.81 -12.89
CA LEU A 143 -6.16 2.22 -12.52
C LEU A 143 -4.75 2.79 -12.76
N LEU A 144 -3.75 1.96 -13.10
CA LEU A 144 -2.44 2.42 -13.56
C LEU A 144 -2.51 3.29 -14.82
N MET A 145 -3.57 3.15 -15.61
CA MET A 145 -3.79 4.01 -16.78
C MET A 145 -4.10 5.48 -16.41
N LEU A 146 -4.47 5.75 -15.16
CA LEU A 146 -4.68 7.10 -14.64
C LEU A 146 -3.40 7.72 -14.07
N ALA A 147 -2.36 6.94 -13.91
CA ALA A 147 -1.06 7.41 -13.43
C ALA A 147 -0.17 7.87 -14.59
N PRO A 148 0.81 8.75 -14.35
CA PRO A 148 1.86 9.05 -15.32
C PRO A 148 2.58 7.80 -15.82
N ALA A 149 3.07 7.83 -17.05
CA ALA A 149 3.73 6.68 -17.68
C ALA A 149 4.93 6.16 -16.87
N GLU A 150 5.68 7.07 -16.24
CA GLU A 150 6.84 6.74 -15.40
C GLU A 150 6.44 5.92 -14.17
N ILE A 151 5.24 6.16 -13.65
CA ILE A 151 4.69 5.43 -12.50
C ILE A 151 4.25 4.03 -12.92
N LEU A 152 3.61 3.91 -14.08
CA LEU A 152 3.27 2.61 -14.67
C LEU A 152 4.53 1.78 -14.90
N ASP A 153 5.55 2.36 -15.51
CA ASP A 153 6.84 1.71 -15.77
C ASP A 153 7.52 1.26 -14.47
N TYR A 154 7.52 2.14 -13.47
CA TYR A 154 8.06 1.79 -12.15
C TYR A 154 7.33 0.58 -11.53
N VAL A 155 6.00 0.54 -11.59
CA VAL A 155 5.24 -0.60 -11.04
C VAL A 155 5.57 -1.88 -11.82
N VAL A 156 5.70 -1.81 -13.14
CA VAL A 156 6.11 -2.97 -13.97
C VAL A 156 7.49 -3.47 -13.57
N VAL A 157 8.49 -2.59 -13.46
CA VAL A 157 9.87 -2.94 -13.05
C VAL A 157 9.88 -3.50 -11.63
N HIS A 158 9.13 -2.90 -10.72
CA HIS A 158 8.99 -3.36 -9.34
C HIS A 158 8.50 -4.82 -9.27
N GLU A 159 7.44 -5.14 -9.99
CA GLU A 159 6.89 -6.51 -10.01
C GLU A 159 7.84 -7.50 -10.70
N LEU A 160 8.57 -7.09 -11.72
CA LEU A 160 9.58 -7.91 -12.37
C LEU A 160 10.79 -8.17 -11.47
N CYS A 161 11.22 -7.17 -10.68
CA CYS A 161 12.34 -7.35 -9.74
C CYS A 161 12.01 -8.38 -8.64
N HIS A 162 10.74 -8.60 -8.33
CA HIS A 162 10.32 -9.68 -7.44
C HIS A 162 10.63 -11.08 -7.99
N ARG A 163 10.95 -11.24 -9.28
CA ARG A 163 11.46 -12.51 -9.83
C ARG A 163 12.86 -12.85 -9.33
N LYS A 164 13.65 -11.83 -8.96
CA LYS A 164 15.00 -12.01 -8.38
C LYS A 164 14.96 -11.98 -6.85
N GLU A 165 14.22 -11.02 -6.30
CA GLU A 165 14.18 -10.73 -4.87
C GLU A 165 12.75 -10.56 -4.40
N MET A 166 12.20 -11.57 -3.70
CA MET A 166 10.81 -11.55 -3.23
C MET A 166 10.57 -10.53 -2.10
N ASN A 167 11.61 -10.11 -1.39
CA ASN A 167 11.55 -9.14 -0.30
C ASN A 167 12.10 -7.79 -0.77
N HIS A 168 11.58 -6.70 -0.21
CA HIS A 168 12.08 -5.34 -0.46
C HIS A 168 13.39 -5.08 0.30
N SER A 169 14.38 -5.96 0.13
CA SER A 169 15.73 -5.85 0.70
C SER A 169 16.56 -4.79 -0.03
N LYS A 170 17.79 -4.54 0.45
CA LYS A 170 18.74 -3.69 -0.28
C LYS A 170 19.05 -4.24 -1.68
N ALA A 171 19.11 -5.58 -1.82
CA ALA A 171 19.31 -6.24 -3.11
C ALA A 171 18.15 -5.98 -4.07
N PHE A 172 16.90 -6.05 -3.60
CA PHE A 172 15.73 -5.69 -4.39
C PHE A 172 15.83 -4.27 -4.95
N TRP A 173 16.08 -3.29 -4.08
CA TRP A 173 16.17 -1.90 -4.50
C TRP A 173 17.34 -1.63 -5.44
N ALA A 174 18.44 -2.35 -5.30
CA ALA A 174 19.56 -2.28 -6.24
C ALA A 174 19.17 -2.82 -7.64
N GLU A 175 18.35 -3.86 -7.73
CA GLU A 175 17.82 -4.33 -9.04
C GLU A 175 16.88 -3.30 -9.67
N VAL A 176 16.01 -2.65 -8.89
CA VAL A 176 15.14 -1.58 -9.39
C VAL A 176 15.97 -0.39 -9.88
N GLU A 177 16.98 0.05 -9.10
CA GLU A 177 17.82 1.22 -9.39
C GLU A 177 18.66 1.02 -10.67
N LYS A 178 19.06 -0.22 -11.01
CA LYS A 178 19.77 -0.54 -12.25
C LYS A 178 18.94 -0.21 -13.50
N VAL A 179 17.63 -0.38 -13.44
CA VAL A 179 16.73 -0.19 -14.58
C VAL A 179 16.11 1.20 -14.56
N LEU A 180 15.78 1.69 -13.37
CA LEU A 180 15.16 3.00 -13.14
C LEU A 180 15.92 3.75 -12.05
N PRO A 181 16.98 4.49 -12.38
CA PRO A 181 17.80 5.21 -11.39
C PRO A 181 16.98 6.19 -10.52
N ASP A 182 15.98 6.83 -11.10
CA ASP A 182 15.12 7.82 -10.45
C ASP A 182 13.85 7.24 -9.80
N TYR A 183 13.82 5.92 -9.55
CA TYR A 183 12.66 5.21 -9.01
C TYR A 183 12.10 5.82 -7.71
N ARG A 184 12.93 6.55 -6.95
CA ARG A 184 12.53 7.19 -5.69
C ARG A 184 11.44 8.24 -5.88
N GLU A 185 11.42 8.93 -7.01
CA GLU A 185 10.37 9.88 -7.38
C GLU A 185 9.03 9.16 -7.60
N SER A 186 9.05 8.02 -8.30
CA SER A 186 7.88 7.18 -8.48
C SER A 186 7.35 6.62 -7.16
N VAL A 187 8.24 6.18 -6.26
CA VAL A 187 7.85 5.74 -4.89
C VAL A 187 7.22 6.89 -4.12
N LYS A 188 7.76 8.10 -4.22
CA LYS A 188 7.21 9.29 -3.56
C LYS A 188 5.83 9.61 -4.11
N TRP A 189 5.66 9.62 -5.43
CA TRP A 189 4.38 9.85 -6.08
C TRP A 189 3.31 8.86 -5.63
N LEU A 190 3.62 7.54 -5.61
CA LEU A 190 2.70 6.51 -5.17
C LEU A 190 2.30 6.63 -3.69
N LYS A 191 3.20 7.13 -2.84
CA LYS A 191 2.91 7.40 -1.43
C LYS A 191 2.04 8.64 -1.25
N GLU A 192 2.22 9.66 -2.09
CA GLU A 192 1.50 10.92 -2.01
C GLU A 192 0.14 10.85 -2.69
N LYS A 193 0.06 10.18 -3.83
CA LYS A 193 -1.15 10.10 -4.67
C LYS A 193 -1.97 8.81 -4.48
N GLY A 194 -1.67 8.04 -3.47
CA GLY A 194 -2.23 6.73 -3.10
C GLY A 194 -3.67 6.43 -3.53
N ILE A 195 -3.88 6.22 -4.84
CA ILE A 195 -5.16 5.81 -5.44
C ILE A 195 -5.55 4.39 -5.00
N VAL A 196 -4.54 3.61 -4.61
CA VAL A 196 -4.70 2.21 -4.21
C VAL A 196 -4.09 1.99 -2.84
N ARG A 197 -4.81 1.36 -1.95
CA ARG A 197 -4.38 1.00 -0.59
C ARG A 197 -4.46 -0.48 -0.34
#